data_d401f0fd46c5b55d3b1c48b7831a1a4e
#
_entry.id   d401f0fd46c5b55d3b1c48b7831a1a4e
#
_cell.length_a   1.000
_cell.length_b   1.000
_cell.length_c   1.000
_cell.angle_alpha   90.00
_cell.angle_beta   90.00
_cell.angle_gamma   90.00
#
_symmetry.space_group_name_H-M   'P 1'
#
loop_
_entity.id
_entity.type
_entity.pdbx_description
1 polymer ?
#
loop_
_entity_poly.entity_id
_entity_poly.type
_entity_poly.pdbx_seq_one_letter_code
_entity_poly.pdbx_strand_id
1 'polypeptide(L)'
;MRKAQKQEILDFIESLHQAHEEIKAALQQNNLILVQNMLAECQEFAISLGENIEKLEGEGHVTVSCIEEYCETIFHTYKKIADNQFQENKIYKGLKKQLLKIENSAKNDITVRKEVVFLPYKASMWDSLESVYLAAKEDPNCDAYCIPIPYYDKNPDGSFRELHYEGAEYPDFVTITSYEEYDFEKRKPDVIYIHNPYDNFNLVTSVHPFFFSKNLKQFTDMLVYVPYFILNEIDPDNQEAIDGMKHFIWTPG
;
A
#
# COMPACT_ATOMS: atom_id res chain seq x y z
N MET A 1 5.96 6.75 1.33
CA MET A 1 4.82 6.02 2.00
C MET A 1 4.03 5.12 1.06
N ARG A 2 3.08 4.35 1.55
CA ARG A 2 2.18 3.50 0.75
C ARG A 2 1.07 4.33 0.07
N LYS A 3 0.56 3.86 -1.09
CA LYS A 3 -0.55 4.51 -1.82
C LYS A 3 -1.79 4.74 -0.96
N ALA A 4 -2.19 3.73 -0.16
CA ALA A 4 -3.35 3.85 0.72
C ALA A 4 -3.16 4.94 1.79
N GLN A 5 -1.97 5.04 2.40
CA GLN A 5 -1.65 6.07 3.38
C GLN A 5 -1.66 7.48 2.77
N LYS A 6 -1.13 7.62 1.54
CA LYS A 6 -1.22 8.91 0.83
C LYS A 6 -2.67 9.28 0.53
N GLN A 7 -3.51 8.29 0.18
CA GLN A 7 -4.94 8.55 -0.05
C GLN A 7 -5.64 9.00 1.25
N GLU A 8 -5.37 8.35 2.38
CA GLU A 8 -5.89 8.78 3.68
C GLU A 8 -5.52 10.23 4.00
N ILE A 9 -4.27 10.63 3.75
CA ILE A 9 -3.83 12.02 3.92
C ILE A 9 -4.63 12.98 3.03
N LEU A 10 -4.86 12.63 1.77
CA LEU A 10 -5.66 13.45 0.86
C LEU A 10 -7.13 13.54 1.29
N ASP A 11 -7.71 12.46 1.81
CA ASP A 11 -9.07 12.43 2.33
C ASP A 11 -9.20 13.31 3.60
N PHE A 12 -8.18 13.32 4.46
CA PHE A 12 -8.09 14.25 5.59
C PHE A 12 -8.06 15.72 5.15
N ILE A 13 -7.26 16.03 4.12
CA ILE A 13 -7.19 17.39 3.56
C ILE A 13 -8.55 17.81 2.98
N GLU A 14 -9.26 16.90 2.31
CA GLU A 14 -10.62 17.16 1.82
C GLU A 14 -11.60 17.46 2.94
N SER A 15 -11.50 16.77 4.08
CA SER A 15 -12.29 17.06 5.28
C SER A 15 -12.04 18.48 5.82
N LEU A 16 -10.78 18.94 5.77
CA LEU A 16 -10.45 20.33 6.13
C LEU A 16 -11.02 21.34 5.12
N HIS A 17 -11.09 21.00 3.83
CA HIS A 17 -11.79 21.85 2.84
C HIS A 17 -13.27 22.02 3.17
N GLN A 18 -13.94 20.93 3.57
CA GLN A 18 -15.34 20.97 3.98
C GLN A 18 -15.54 21.84 5.25
N ALA A 19 -14.68 21.66 6.25
CA ALA A 19 -14.69 22.50 7.47
C ALA A 19 -14.50 24.00 7.14
N HIS A 20 -13.67 24.34 6.14
CA HIS A 20 -13.52 25.74 5.72
C HIS A 20 -14.78 26.34 5.09
N GLU A 21 -15.56 25.56 4.34
CA GLU A 21 -16.86 26.04 3.82
C GLU A 21 -17.87 26.26 4.96
N GLU A 22 -17.85 25.40 5.99
CA GLU A 22 -18.68 25.59 7.18
C GLU A 22 -18.24 26.82 8.01
N ILE A 23 -16.93 27.02 8.20
CA ILE A 23 -16.38 28.24 8.82
C ILE A 23 -16.85 29.50 8.06
N LYS A 24 -16.81 29.47 6.74
CA LYS A 24 -17.30 30.58 5.91
C LYS A 24 -18.79 30.85 6.13
N ALA A 25 -19.61 29.81 6.18
CA ALA A 25 -21.05 29.94 6.45
C ALA A 25 -21.30 30.50 7.86
N ALA A 26 -20.58 30.05 8.87
CA ALA A 26 -20.66 30.56 10.25
C ALA A 26 -20.21 32.03 10.36
N LEU A 27 -19.18 32.45 9.62
CA LEU A 27 -18.76 33.85 9.52
C LEU A 27 -19.86 34.72 8.94
N GLN A 28 -20.53 34.30 7.86
CA GLN A 28 -21.65 35.01 7.24
C GLN A 28 -22.84 35.15 8.17
N GLN A 29 -23.02 34.21 9.10
CA GLN A 29 -24.05 34.24 10.14
C GLN A 29 -23.62 35.02 11.40
N ASN A 30 -22.41 35.57 11.42
CA ASN A 30 -21.79 36.24 12.56
C ASN A 30 -21.74 35.36 13.83
N ASN A 31 -21.65 34.02 13.65
CA ASN A 31 -21.54 33.06 14.76
C ASN A 31 -20.06 32.83 15.11
N LEU A 32 -19.45 33.82 15.75
CA LEU A 32 -18.02 33.87 16.02
C LEU A 32 -17.58 32.78 16.99
N ILE A 33 -18.41 32.33 17.93
CA ILE A 33 -18.13 31.26 18.86
C ILE A 33 -17.96 29.95 18.08
N LEU A 34 -18.87 29.66 17.17
CA LEU A 34 -18.78 28.47 16.32
C LEU A 34 -17.53 28.52 15.46
N VAL A 35 -17.21 29.66 14.86
CA VAL A 35 -15.99 29.83 14.05
C VAL A 35 -14.72 29.52 14.87
N GLN A 36 -14.64 30.04 16.10
CA GLN A 36 -13.49 29.79 16.98
C GLN A 36 -13.34 28.30 17.34
N ASN A 37 -14.45 27.62 17.65
CA ASN A 37 -14.41 26.18 17.94
C ASN A 37 -13.95 25.38 16.72
N MET A 38 -14.49 25.67 15.54
CA MET A 38 -14.10 24.99 14.30
C MET A 38 -12.63 25.25 13.92
N LEU A 39 -12.12 26.47 14.16
CA LEU A 39 -10.70 26.76 13.95
C LEU A 39 -9.81 25.94 14.89
N ALA A 40 -10.19 25.77 16.15
CA ALA A 40 -9.46 24.94 17.10
C ALA A 40 -9.47 23.46 16.66
N GLU A 41 -10.62 22.93 16.26
CA GLU A 41 -10.75 21.58 15.73
C GLU A 41 -9.88 21.37 14.46
N CYS A 42 -9.90 22.33 13.52
CA CYS A 42 -9.03 22.27 12.34
C CYS A 42 -7.54 22.26 12.70
N GLN A 43 -7.14 22.99 13.74
CA GLN A 43 -5.75 23.01 14.21
C GLN A 43 -5.34 21.66 14.81
N GLU A 44 -6.16 21.08 15.68
CA GLU A 44 -5.90 19.75 16.27
C GLU A 44 -5.80 18.67 15.18
N PHE A 45 -6.70 18.72 14.21
CA PHE A 45 -6.69 17.83 13.06
C PHE A 45 -5.41 17.97 12.22
N ALA A 46 -5.00 19.21 11.95
CA ALA A 46 -3.79 19.49 11.19
C ALA A 46 -2.51 19.02 11.93
N ILE A 47 -2.43 19.20 13.25
CA ILE A 47 -1.33 18.69 14.06
C ILE A 47 -1.25 17.16 13.96
N SER A 48 -2.36 16.47 14.16
CA SER A 48 -2.40 15.00 14.03
C SER A 48 -2.01 14.51 12.64
N LEU A 49 -2.39 15.24 11.58
CA LEU A 49 -1.98 14.95 10.21
C LEU A 49 -0.45 15.14 10.04
N GLY A 50 0.11 16.22 10.59
CA GLY A 50 1.56 16.49 10.57
C GLY A 50 2.36 15.39 11.25
N GLU A 51 1.97 14.99 12.46
CA GLU A 51 2.59 13.89 13.21
C GLU A 51 2.54 12.55 12.45
N ASN A 52 1.43 12.27 11.78
CA ASN A 52 1.29 11.07 10.95
C ASN A 52 2.24 11.10 9.74
N ILE A 53 2.36 12.24 9.06
CA ILE A 53 3.28 12.39 7.93
C ILE A 53 4.73 12.28 8.40
N GLU A 54 5.12 12.90 9.51
CA GLU A 54 6.48 12.76 10.08
C GLU A 54 6.83 11.32 10.42
N LYS A 55 5.89 10.59 10.98
CA LYS A 55 6.07 9.16 11.29
C LYS A 55 6.31 8.31 10.04
N LEU A 56 5.72 8.68 8.91
CA LEU A 56 5.76 7.90 7.67
C LEU A 56 6.91 8.33 6.73
N GLU A 57 7.24 9.61 6.68
CA GLU A 57 8.22 10.19 5.75
C GLU A 57 9.49 10.71 6.43
N GLY A 58 9.49 10.80 7.78
CA GLY A 58 10.59 11.35 8.56
C GLY A 58 10.42 12.82 8.91
N GLU A 59 11.24 13.26 9.89
CA GLU A 59 11.26 14.64 10.36
C GLU A 59 11.67 15.63 9.26
N GLY A 60 11.03 16.80 9.25
CA GLY A 60 11.37 17.89 8.32
C GLY A 60 10.81 17.74 6.91
N HIS A 61 9.85 16.85 6.69
CA HIS A 61 9.20 16.73 5.39
C HIS A 61 8.46 18.04 5.04
N VAL A 62 8.59 18.48 3.78
CA VAL A 62 8.07 19.80 3.31
C VAL A 62 6.55 19.95 3.54
N THR A 63 5.78 18.88 3.44
CA THR A 63 4.33 18.91 3.70
C THR A 63 4.04 19.25 5.17
N VAL A 64 4.88 18.81 6.13
CA VAL A 64 4.76 19.15 7.55
C VAL A 64 4.97 20.64 7.76
N SER A 65 5.98 21.24 7.13
CA SER A 65 6.21 22.67 7.18
C SER A 65 5.01 23.49 6.64
N CYS A 66 4.33 22.99 5.59
CA CYS A 66 3.09 23.61 5.12
C CYS A 66 1.96 23.53 6.14
N ILE A 67 1.86 22.41 6.89
CA ILE A 67 0.89 22.22 7.97
C ILE A 67 1.17 23.15 9.15
N GLU A 68 2.43 23.33 9.53
CA GLU A 68 2.85 24.28 10.57
C GLU A 68 2.43 25.71 10.20
N GLU A 69 2.72 26.18 8.97
CA GLU A 69 2.27 27.48 8.48
C GLU A 69 0.74 27.65 8.53
N TYR A 70 0.02 26.56 8.26
CA TYR A 70 -1.45 26.55 8.36
C TYR A 70 -1.90 26.67 9.81
N CYS A 71 -1.30 25.95 10.76
CA CYS A 71 -1.57 26.06 12.19
C CYS A 71 -1.32 27.48 12.71
N GLU A 72 -0.22 28.13 12.30
CA GLU A 72 0.05 29.53 12.62
C GLU A 72 -1.03 30.47 12.06
N THR A 73 -1.46 30.22 10.83
CA THR A 73 -2.55 31.00 10.19
C THR A 73 -3.86 30.88 10.97
N ILE A 74 -4.21 29.67 11.42
CA ILE A 74 -5.38 29.45 12.28
C ILE A 74 -5.25 30.21 13.59
N PHE A 75 -4.12 30.09 14.29
CA PHE A 75 -3.88 30.77 15.55
C PHE A 75 -4.02 32.30 15.44
N HIS A 76 -3.41 32.88 14.41
CA HIS A 76 -3.55 34.31 14.14
C HIS A 76 -4.98 34.72 13.78
N THR A 77 -5.69 33.87 13.07
CA THR A 77 -7.10 34.09 12.72
C THR A 77 -7.99 34.05 13.96
N TYR A 78 -7.77 33.05 14.82
CA TYR A 78 -8.48 32.92 16.10
C TYR A 78 -8.34 34.19 16.95
N LYS A 79 -7.09 34.68 17.11
CA LYS A 79 -6.81 35.94 17.85
C LYS A 79 -7.53 37.14 17.24
N LYS A 80 -7.48 37.34 15.92
CA LYS A 80 -8.15 38.44 15.23
C LYS A 80 -9.66 38.41 15.44
N ILE A 81 -10.27 37.23 15.48
CA ILE A 81 -11.71 37.09 15.79
C ILE A 81 -12.00 37.47 17.24
N ALA A 82 -11.18 37.00 18.18
CA ALA A 82 -11.31 37.32 19.59
C ALA A 82 -11.20 38.83 19.84
N ASP A 83 -10.30 39.52 19.12
CA ASP A 83 -10.08 40.98 19.22
C ASP A 83 -11.07 41.79 18.38
N ASN A 84 -12.02 41.14 17.70
CA ASN A 84 -13.00 41.76 16.77
C ASN A 84 -12.33 42.57 15.64
N GLN A 85 -11.13 42.15 15.21
CA GLN A 85 -10.30 42.79 14.18
C GLN A 85 -10.16 41.92 12.94
N PHE A 86 -11.26 41.55 12.32
CA PHE A 86 -11.26 40.65 11.19
C PHE A 86 -12.09 41.12 9.98
N GLN A 87 -11.80 40.54 8.84
CA GLN A 87 -12.59 40.65 7.60
C GLN A 87 -12.88 39.24 7.09
N GLU A 88 -14.14 38.86 7.02
CA GLU A 88 -14.61 37.52 6.66
C GLU A 88 -13.92 36.95 5.39
N ASN A 89 -13.96 37.76 4.33
CA ASN A 89 -13.35 37.35 3.05
C ASN A 89 -11.83 37.15 3.12
N LYS A 90 -11.11 37.83 4.01
CA LYS A 90 -9.68 37.65 4.19
C LYS A 90 -9.36 36.39 4.99
N ILE A 91 -10.19 36.06 5.99
CA ILE A 91 -10.06 34.81 6.75
C ILE A 91 -10.19 33.62 5.81
N TYR A 92 -11.32 33.49 5.13
CA TYR A 92 -11.59 32.37 4.23
C TYR A 92 -10.52 32.23 3.14
N LYS A 93 -10.15 33.32 2.47
CA LYS A 93 -9.10 33.31 1.45
C LYS A 93 -7.73 32.88 2.02
N GLY A 94 -7.40 33.32 3.23
CA GLY A 94 -6.16 32.96 3.92
C GLY A 94 -6.09 31.46 4.22
N LEU A 95 -7.13 30.93 4.86
CA LEU A 95 -7.23 29.50 5.17
C LEU A 95 -7.19 28.64 3.91
N LYS A 96 -7.99 28.99 2.89
CA LYS A 96 -8.01 28.28 1.60
C LYS A 96 -6.65 28.27 0.92
N LYS A 97 -5.93 29.40 0.94
CA LYS A 97 -4.58 29.48 0.33
C LYS A 97 -3.60 28.53 1.01
N GLN A 98 -3.62 28.45 2.34
CA GLN A 98 -2.71 27.58 3.08
C GLN A 98 -3.09 26.11 2.88
N LEU A 99 -4.38 25.77 2.90
CA LEU A 99 -4.82 24.39 2.67
C LEU A 99 -4.48 23.91 1.26
N LEU A 100 -4.58 24.76 0.23
CA LEU A 100 -4.12 24.43 -1.13
C LEU A 100 -2.60 24.19 -1.20
N LYS A 101 -1.79 24.88 -0.36
CA LYS A 101 -0.35 24.56 -0.29
C LYS A 101 -0.12 23.16 0.26
N ILE A 102 -0.81 22.80 1.35
CA ILE A 102 -0.73 21.47 1.95
C ILE A 102 -1.15 20.40 0.93
N GLU A 103 -2.28 20.60 0.25
CA GLU A 103 -2.80 19.68 -0.76
C GLU A 103 -1.82 19.47 -1.91
N ASN A 104 -1.25 20.57 -2.44
CA ASN A 104 -0.27 20.50 -3.51
C ASN A 104 1.02 19.79 -3.07
N SER A 105 1.51 20.08 -1.86
CA SER A 105 2.68 19.41 -1.31
C SER A 105 2.40 17.93 -1.07
N ALA A 106 1.25 17.57 -0.48
CA ALA A 106 0.87 16.17 -0.29
C ALA A 106 0.77 15.40 -1.62
N LYS A 107 0.28 16.03 -2.68
CA LYS A 107 0.18 15.40 -4.01
C LYS A 107 1.54 15.20 -4.68
N ASN A 108 2.44 16.16 -4.58
CA ASN A 108 3.65 16.23 -5.40
C ASN A 108 4.93 15.82 -4.65
N ASP A 109 5.03 16.13 -3.34
CA ASP A 109 6.25 15.93 -2.56
C ASP A 109 6.25 14.60 -1.79
N ILE A 110 5.07 14.06 -1.47
CA ILE A 110 4.94 12.73 -0.88
C ILE A 110 5.10 11.66 -1.98
N THR A 111 6.20 10.91 -1.90
CA THR A 111 6.49 9.82 -2.85
C THR A 111 5.80 8.53 -2.44
N VAL A 112 5.05 7.93 -3.37
CA VAL A 112 4.46 6.60 -3.18
C VAL A 112 5.48 5.54 -3.54
N ARG A 113 5.79 4.64 -2.57
CA ARG A 113 6.59 3.43 -2.80
C ARG A 113 5.68 2.23 -3.00
N LYS A 114 5.99 1.42 -4.00
CA LYS A 114 5.26 0.18 -4.29
C LYS A 114 5.81 -0.95 -3.44
N GLU A 115 4.91 -1.74 -2.89
CA GLU A 115 5.27 -2.94 -2.15
C GLU A 115 5.16 -4.15 -3.05
N VAL A 116 6.30 -4.83 -3.22
CA VAL A 116 6.44 -5.97 -4.12
C VAL A 116 6.80 -7.19 -3.28
N VAL A 117 5.94 -8.19 -3.28
CA VAL A 117 6.09 -9.41 -2.47
C VAL A 117 6.41 -10.59 -3.37
N PHE A 118 7.41 -11.38 -2.97
CA PHE A 118 7.83 -12.61 -3.62
C PHE A 118 7.52 -13.78 -2.68
N LEU A 119 6.74 -14.75 -3.13
CA LEU A 119 6.29 -15.91 -2.36
C LEU A 119 6.88 -17.22 -2.92
N PRO A 120 8.19 -17.45 -2.80
CA PRO A 120 8.77 -18.72 -3.16
C PRO A 120 8.42 -19.80 -2.11
N TYR A 121 8.22 -21.07 -2.53
CA TYR A 121 7.98 -22.16 -1.59
C TYR A 121 9.14 -23.15 -1.47
N LYS A 122 10.02 -23.20 -2.50
CA LYS A 122 11.25 -24.00 -2.48
C LYS A 122 12.46 -23.15 -2.80
N ALA A 123 13.48 -23.22 -1.96
CA ALA A 123 14.74 -22.50 -2.15
C ALA A 123 15.44 -22.92 -3.44
N SER A 124 15.36 -24.21 -3.83
CA SER A 124 15.92 -24.73 -5.07
C SER A 124 15.32 -24.16 -6.36
N MET A 125 14.22 -23.42 -6.27
CA MET A 125 13.52 -22.76 -7.40
C MET A 125 13.65 -21.24 -7.35
N TRP A 126 14.44 -20.71 -6.42
CA TRP A 126 14.60 -19.29 -6.18
C TRP A 126 15.10 -18.51 -7.40
N ASP A 127 15.98 -19.09 -8.20
CA ASP A 127 16.54 -18.50 -9.41
C ASP A 127 15.48 -17.97 -10.39
N SER A 128 14.28 -18.55 -10.38
CA SER A 128 13.17 -18.08 -11.19
C SER A 128 12.66 -16.67 -10.80
N LEU A 129 12.82 -16.27 -9.54
CA LEU A 129 12.37 -15.01 -8.99
C LEU A 129 13.50 -14.02 -8.68
N GLU A 130 14.75 -14.51 -8.56
CA GLU A 130 15.90 -13.77 -8.06
C GLU A 130 16.14 -12.46 -8.82
N SER A 131 16.17 -12.50 -10.14
CA SER A 131 16.47 -11.30 -10.96
C SER A 131 15.42 -10.19 -10.79
N VAL A 132 14.15 -10.57 -10.66
CA VAL A 132 13.05 -9.62 -10.44
C VAL A 132 13.07 -9.06 -9.02
N TYR A 133 13.39 -9.91 -8.03
CA TYR A 133 13.56 -9.49 -6.64
C TYR A 133 14.71 -8.48 -6.50
N LEU A 134 15.87 -8.75 -7.10
CA LEU A 134 17.01 -7.85 -7.05
C LEU A 134 16.69 -6.51 -7.71
N ALA A 135 16.04 -6.53 -8.88
CA ALA A 135 15.61 -5.30 -9.54
C ALA A 135 14.62 -4.48 -8.69
N ALA A 136 13.65 -5.13 -8.04
CA ALA A 136 12.71 -4.46 -7.14
C ALA A 136 13.40 -3.95 -5.86
N LYS A 137 14.39 -4.67 -5.33
CA LYS A 137 15.16 -4.29 -4.14
C LYS A 137 16.05 -3.06 -4.39
N GLU A 138 16.58 -2.92 -5.61
CA GLU A 138 17.43 -1.80 -6.01
C GLU A 138 16.64 -0.55 -6.43
N ASP A 139 15.35 -0.69 -6.74
CA ASP A 139 14.51 0.45 -7.14
C ASP A 139 14.12 1.29 -5.91
N PRO A 140 14.50 2.58 -5.85
CA PRO A 140 14.16 3.46 -4.73
C PRO A 140 12.66 3.67 -4.52
N ASN A 141 11.84 3.35 -5.52
CA ASN A 141 10.38 3.45 -5.46
C ASN A 141 9.69 2.14 -5.07
N CYS A 142 10.46 1.10 -4.73
CA CYS A 142 9.95 -0.20 -4.34
C CYS A 142 10.40 -0.58 -2.93
N ASP A 143 9.53 -1.31 -2.22
CA ASP A 143 9.83 -2.08 -1.02
C ASP A 143 9.65 -3.55 -1.36
N ALA A 144 10.76 -4.28 -1.54
CA ALA A 144 10.75 -5.68 -1.93
C ALA A 144 10.82 -6.61 -0.70
N TYR A 145 9.90 -7.56 -0.62
CA TYR A 145 9.82 -8.56 0.44
C TYR A 145 9.92 -9.96 -0.14
N CYS A 146 10.88 -10.74 0.31
CA CYS A 146 10.92 -12.18 0.05
C CYS A 146 10.31 -12.91 1.26
N ILE A 147 9.22 -13.61 1.02
CA ILE A 147 8.44 -14.29 2.05
C ILE A 147 8.29 -15.76 1.64
N PRO A 148 9.22 -16.63 2.01
CA PRO A 148 9.08 -18.07 1.77
C PRO A 148 7.79 -18.58 2.40
N ILE A 149 7.04 -19.38 1.65
CA ILE A 149 5.76 -19.92 2.10
C ILE A 149 5.83 -21.42 2.37
N PRO A 150 5.08 -21.92 3.37
CA PRO A 150 5.04 -23.34 3.68
C PRO A 150 4.28 -24.13 2.61
N TYR A 151 4.71 -25.40 2.41
CA TYR A 151 4.08 -26.32 1.48
C TYR A 151 3.99 -27.73 2.08
N TYR A 152 3.10 -28.52 1.52
CA TYR A 152 2.86 -29.92 1.89
C TYR A 152 3.28 -30.85 0.77
N ASP A 153 3.84 -32.00 1.14
CA ASP A 153 3.79 -33.18 0.29
C ASP A 153 2.37 -33.73 0.23
N LYS A 154 2.00 -34.37 -0.87
CA LYS A 154 0.69 -34.98 -1.06
C LYS A 154 0.78 -36.50 -1.10
N ASN A 155 -0.24 -37.14 -0.53
CA ASN A 155 -0.51 -38.55 -0.69
C ASN A 155 -1.15 -38.83 -2.08
N PRO A 156 -1.12 -40.08 -2.56
CA PRO A 156 -1.77 -40.43 -3.83
C PRO A 156 -3.28 -40.12 -3.91
N ASP A 157 -3.96 -40.03 -2.76
CA ASP A 157 -5.36 -39.64 -2.66
C ASP A 157 -5.59 -38.11 -2.66
N GLY A 158 -4.50 -37.33 -2.77
CA GLY A 158 -4.50 -35.88 -2.78
C GLY A 158 -4.54 -35.22 -1.40
N SER A 159 -4.57 -35.99 -0.31
CA SER A 159 -4.49 -35.46 1.05
C SER A 159 -3.09 -34.91 1.36
N PHE A 160 -3.01 -33.94 2.27
CA PHE A 160 -1.74 -33.37 2.72
C PHE A 160 -1.01 -34.35 3.65
N ARG A 161 0.32 -34.44 3.49
CA ARG A 161 1.17 -35.32 4.28
C ARG A 161 2.05 -34.50 5.23
N GLU A 162 3.25 -34.19 4.82
CA GLU A 162 4.24 -33.48 5.62
C GLU A 162 4.29 -32.01 5.26
N LEU A 163 4.38 -31.15 6.29
CA LEU A 163 4.58 -29.71 6.11
C LEU A 163 6.06 -29.39 6.05
N HIS A 164 6.45 -28.63 5.04
CA HIS A 164 7.81 -28.15 4.84
C HIS A 164 7.85 -26.63 4.84
N TYR A 165 8.97 -26.08 5.34
CA TYR A 165 9.28 -24.67 5.30
C TYR A 165 10.79 -24.48 5.11
N GLU A 166 11.20 -23.84 4.02
CA GLU A 166 12.60 -23.69 3.60
C GLU A 166 13.13 -22.26 3.79
N GLY A 167 12.55 -21.46 4.69
CA GLY A 167 12.92 -20.04 4.88
C GLY A 167 14.40 -19.79 5.25
N ALA A 168 15.10 -20.78 5.80
CA ALA A 168 16.52 -20.68 6.17
C ALA A 168 17.49 -21.10 5.03
N GLU A 169 16.98 -21.56 3.89
CA GLU A 169 17.79 -22.17 2.82
C GLU A 169 18.10 -21.19 1.66
N TYR A 170 17.60 -19.95 1.76
CA TYR A 170 17.81 -18.92 0.74
C TYR A 170 19.21 -18.28 0.86
N PRO A 171 19.75 -17.72 -0.25
CA PRO A 171 21.06 -17.06 -0.21
C PRO A 171 21.11 -15.90 0.80
N ASP A 172 22.27 -15.66 1.41
CA ASP A 172 22.48 -14.65 2.46
C ASP A 172 22.13 -13.21 2.03
N PHE A 173 22.18 -12.91 0.73
CA PHE A 173 21.82 -11.59 0.21
C PHE A 173 20.30 -11.36 0.13
N VAL A 174 19.49 -12.41 0.29
CA VAL A 174 18.03 -12.32 0.30
C VAL A 174 17.55 -12.04 1.71
N THR A 175 16.93 -10.88 1.91
CA THR A 175 16.33 -10.57 3.21
C THR A 175 14.99 -11.28 3.33
N ILE A 176 14.92 -12.28 4.22
CA ILE A 176 13.72 -13.07 4.45
C ILE A 176 12.81 -12.37 5.45
N THR A 177 11.53 -12.28 5.12
CA THR A 177 10.44 -11.90 6.02
C THR A 177 9.61 -13.13 6.34
N SER A 178 9.28 -13.35 7.61
CA SER A 178 8.42 -14.47 8.00
C SER A 178 7.00 -14.28 7.46
N TYR A 179 6.43 -15.35 6.92
CA TYR A 179 5.02 -15.33 6.49
C TYR A 179 4.03 -15.15 7.64
N GLU A 180 4.43 -15.45 8.88
CA GLU A 180 3.63 -15.25 10.09
C GLU A 180 3.62 -13.79 10.55
N GLU A 181 4.64 -13.01 10.18
CA GLU A 181 4.79 -11.60 10.57
C GLU A 181 4.23 -10.63 9.51
N TYR A 182 3.99 -11.11 8.29
CA TYR A 182 3.52 -10.28 7.20
C TYR A 182 1.99 -10.31 7.09
N ASP A 183 1.35 -9.21 7.45
CA ASP A 183 -0.10 -9.04 7.41
C ASP A 183 -0.57 -8.61 6.01
N PHE A 184 -1.01 -9.55 5.19
CA PHE A 184 -1.47 -9.32 3.82
C PHE A 184 -2.75 -8.46 3.77
N GLU A 185 -3.67 -8.61 4.72
CA GLU A 185 -4.92 -7.85 4.75
C GLU A 185 -4.68 -6.37 5.03
N LYS A 186 -3.79 -6.09 5.97
CA LYS A 186 -3.45 -4.72 6.36
C LYS A 186 -2.51 -4.06 5.35
N ARG A 187 -1.52 -4.80 4.84
CA ARG A 187 -0.48 -4.24 3.99
C ARG A 187 -0.92 -4.07 2.53
N LYS A 188 -1.72 -4.99 1.99
CA LYS A 188 -2.22 -4.97 0.61
C LYS A 188 -1.12 -4.61 -0.38
N PRO A 189 -0.13 -5.51 -0.60
CA PRO A 189 0.98 -5.23 -1.51
C PRO A 189 0.48 -4.93 -2.93
N ASP A 190 1.18 -4.03 -3.64
CA ASP A 190 0.80 -3.66 -5.00
C ASP A 190 0.98 -4.83 -5.98
N VAL A 191 2.03 -5.65 -5.75
CA VAL A 191 2.33 -6.81 -6.60
C VAL A 191 2.72 -8.00 -5.74
N ILE A 192 2.19 -9.18 -6.06
CA ILE A 192 2.63 -10.46 -5.50
C ILE A 192 3.16 -11.34 -6.64
N TYR A 193 4.40 -11.81 -6.51
CA TYR A 193 5.02 -12.79 -7.39
C TYR A 193 4.95 -14.19 -6.79
N ILE A 194 4.47 -15.15 -7.56
CA ILE A 194 4.43 -16.57 -7.20
C ILE A 194 5.10 -17.40 -8.29
N HIS A 195 5.64 -18.58 -7.90
CA HIS A 195 6.13 -19.57 -8.86
C HIS A 195 5.44 -20.93 -8.75
N ASN A 196 4.45 -21.06 -7.88
CA ASN A 196 3.65 -22.28 -7.69
C ASN A 196 2.35 -22.17 -8.49
N PRO A 197 2.29 -22.81 -9.62
CA PRO A 197 1.19 -22.58 -10.54
C PRO A 197 -0.09 -23.35 -10.24
N TYR A 198 -0.09 -24.42 -9.56
CA TYR A 198 -1.21 -25.37 -9.61
C TYR A 198 -2.10 -25.36 -8.37
N ASP A 199 -1.91 -24.42 -7.43
CA ASP A 199 -2.64 -24.40 -6.16
C ASP A 199 -2.79 -25.84 -5.58
N ASN A 200 -4.01 -26.36 -5.50
CA ASN A 200 -4.28 -27.72 -5.05
C ASN A 200 -4.27 -28.78 -6.16
N PHE A 201 -4.06 -28.41 -7.42
CA PHE A 201 -4.09 -29.35 -8.55
C PHE A 201 -2.76 -30.07 -8.81
N ASN A 202 -1.65 -29.62 -8.22
CA ASN A 202 -0.40 -30.36 -8.25
C ASN A 202 -0.57 -31.68 -7.49
N LEU A 203 -0.15 -32.79 -8.11
CA LEU A 203 -0.32 -34.14 -7.56
C LEU A 203 0.73 -34.51 -6.50
N VAL A 204 1.86 -33.80 -6.45
CA VAL A 204 3.01 -34.13 -5.61
C VAL A 204 3.13 -33.24 -4.40
N THR A 205 2.93 -31.94 -4.59
CA THR A 205 3.05 -30.92 -3.53
C THR A 205 1.91 -29.93 -3.62
N SER A 206 1.64 -29.22 -2.53
CA SER A 206 0.73 -28.07 -2.51
C SER A 206 1.25 -27.02 -1.54
N VAL A 207 1.27 -25.77 -1.95
CA VAL A 207 1.50 -24.70 -0.97
C VAL A 207 0.37 -24.69 0.05
N HIS A 208 0.60 -24.11 1.22
CA HIS A 208 -0.44 -23.95 2.23
C HIS A 208 -1.65 -23.22 1.62
N PRO A 209 -2.90 -23.65 1.87
CA PRO A 209 -4.11 -23.14 1.21
C PRO A 209 -4.32 -21.62 1.28
N PHE A 210 -3.83 -20.96 2.33
CA PHE A 210 -3.83 -19.50 2.43
C PHE A 210 -3.14 -18.83 1.22
N PHE A 211 -2.08 -19.45 0.70
CA PHE A 211 -1.28 -18.92 -0.43
C PHE A 211 -1.74 -19.41 -1.80
N PHE A 212 -2.93 -19.96 -1.92
CA PHE A 212 -3.51 -20.24 -3.22
C PHE A 212 -3.76 -18.95 -4.00
N SER A 213 -3.56 -18.99 -5.30
CA SER A 213 -3.71 -17.82 -6.19
C SER A 213 -5.05 -17.12 -6.03
N LYS A 214 -6.14 -17.89 -5.86
CA LYS A 214 -7.47 -17.38 -5.61
C LYS A 214 -7.55 -16.52 -4.33
N ASN A 215 -6.85 -16.91 -3.27
CA ASN A 215 -6.83 -16.16 -2.02
C ASN A 215 -5.91 -14.95 -2.12
N LEU A 216 -4.73 -15.10 -2.70
CA LEU A 216 -3.75 -14.00 -2.85
C LEU A 216 -4.30 -12.83 -3.66
N LYS A 217 -5.13 -13.08 -4.65
CA LYS A 217 -5.79 -12.04 -5.46
C LYS A 217 -6.63 -11.05 -4.66
N GLN A 218 -7.07 -11.41 -3.47
CA GLN A 218 -7.86 -10.53 -2.60
C GLN A 218 -6.99 -9.46 -1.93
N PHE A 219 -5.66 -9.68 -1.89
CA PHE A 219 -4.72 -8.84 -1.17
C PHE A 219 -3.84 -7.97 -2.07
N THR A 220 -3.93 -8.10 -3.39
CA THR A 220 -3.05 -7.36 -4.31
C THR A 220 -3.79 -6.89 -5.56
N ASP A 221 -3.33 -5.78 -6.12
CA ASP A 221 -3.80 -5.28 -7.42
C ASP A 221 -3.25 -6.14 -8.58
N MET A 222 -2.09 -6.80 -8.38
CA MET A 222 -1.44 -7.60 -9.41
C MET A 222 -0.83 -8.88 -8.83
N LEU A 223 -1.33 -10.04 -9.25
CA LEU A 223 -0.71 -11.33 -9.00
C LEU A 223 0.04 -11.78 -10.25
N VAL A 224 1.35 -12.04 -10.11
CA VAL A 224 2.23 -12.43 -11.21
C VAL A 224 2.76 -13.84 -10.97
N TYR A 225 2.61 -14.68 -11.96
CA TYR A 225 3.23 -15.99 -11.98
C TYR A 225 4.50 -16.00 -12.82
N VAL A 226 5.58 -16.50 -12.24
CA VAL A 226 6.86 -16.74 -12.94
C VAL A 226 7.14 -18.24 -12.95
N PRO A 227 7.19 -18.89 -14.10
CA PRO A 227 7.49 -20.32 -14.18
C PRO A 227 8.93 -20.62 -13.74
N TYR A 228 9.10 -21.71 -12.98
CA TYR A 228 10.42 -22.23 -12.58
C TYR A 228 10.90 -23.38 -13.48
N PHE A 229 10.19 -23.65 -14.55
CA PHE A 229 10.53 -24.71 -15.51
C PHE A 229 10.27 -24.26 -16.95
N ILE A 230 10.97 -24.91 -17.87
CA ILE A 230 10.76 -24.70 -19.31
C ILE A 230 9.90 -25.86 -19.81
N LEU A 231 8.82 -25.54 -20.50
CA LEU A 231 8.01 -26.52 -21.21
C LEU A 231 8.72 -26.91 -22.51
N ASN A 232 8.56 -28.18 -22.92
CA ASN A 232 8.95 -28.58 -24.26
C ASN A 232 8.10 -27.84 -25.31
N GLU A 233 8.68 -27.61 -26.48
CA GLU A 233 7.93 -27.11 -27.61
C GLU A 233 6.76 -28.06 -27.94
N ILE A 234 5.60 -27.48 -28.15
CA ILE A 234 4.43 -28.20 -28.59
C ILE A 234 4.28 -27.95 -30.08
N ASP A 235 4.19 -29.05 -30.82
CA ASP A 235 3.87 -28.99 -32.24
C ASP A 235 2.56 -28.22 -32.43
N PRO A 236 2.56 -27.08 -33.17
CA PRO A 236 1.38 -26.29 -33.41
C PRO A 236 0.24 -27.05 -34.12
N ASP A 237 0.53 -28.17 -34.77
CA ASP A 237 -0.44 -29.04 -35.41
C ASP A 237 -0.96 -30.14 -34.48
N ASN A 238 -0.41 -30.30 -33.28
CA ASN A 238 -0.87 -31.28 -32.28
C ASN A 238 -2.00 -30.69 -31.44
N GLN A 239 -3.22 -30.80 -31.92
CA GLN A 239 -4.41 -30.25 -31.25
C GLN A 239 -4.68 -30.88 -29.88
N GLU A 240 -4.35 -32.17 -29.67
CA GLU A 240 -4.52 -32.83 -28.38
C GLU A 240 -3.58 -32.23 -27.30
N ALA A 241 -2.34 -31.96 -27.66
CA ALA A 241 -1.37 -31.30 -26.77
C ALA A 241 -1.80 -29.86 -26.47
N ILE A 242 -2.29 -29.12 -27.48
CA ILE A 242 -2.80 -27.76 -27.31
C ILE A 242 -4.03 -27.75 -26.39
N ASP A 243 -4.97 -28.67 -26.58
CA ASP A 243 -6.16 -28.75 -25.73
C ASP A 243 -5.82 -29.21 -24.32
N GLY A 244 -4.84 -30.11 -24.16
CA GLY A 244 -4.26 -30.44 -22.84
C GLY A 244 -3.70 -29.21 -22.12
N MET A 245 -2.96 -28.35 -22.84
CA MET A 245 -2.45 -27.11 -22.27
C MET A 245 -3.53 -26.12 -21.83
N LYS A 246 -4.65 -26.08 -22.50
CA LYS A 246 -5.78 -25.21 -22.09
C LYS A 246 -6.33 -25.56 -20.70
N HIS A 247 -6.21 -26.80 -20.28
CA HIS A 247 -6.59 -27.24 -18.93
C HIS A 247 -5.52 -26.93 -17.87
N PHE A 248 -4.28 -26.69 -18.29
CA PHE A 248 -3.19 -26.23 -17.43
C PHE A 248 -3.06 -24.71 -17.36
N ILE A 249 -3.69 -23.99 -18.29
CA ILE A 249 -3.75 -22.55 -18.20
C ILE A 249 -4.74 -22.21 -17.09
N TRP A 250 -4.26 -22.07 -15.91
CA TRP A 250 -4.35 -21.03 -14.96
C TRP A 250 -5.30 -20.00 -15.41
N THR A 251 -6.47 -20.24 -15.30
CA THR A 251 -7.37 -19.18 -14.98
C THR A 251 -7.47 -19.21 -13.47
N PRO A 252 -6.76 -18.33 -12.81
CA PRO A 252 -7.25 -17.90 -11.57
C PRO A 252 -8.61 -17.33 -11.91
N GLY A 253 -9.69 -18.09 -11.69
CA GLY A 253 -11.07 -17.69 -11.90
C GLY A 253 -11.43 -16.49 -11.08
#